data_5f2779a43d398b7f5a3a766f4bcdb4a3
#
_entry.id   5f2779a43d398b7f5a3a766f4bcdb4a3
#
_cell.length_a   1.000
_cell.length_b   1.000
_cell.length_c   1.000
_cell.angle_alpha   90.00
_cell.angle_beta   90.00
_cell.angle_gamma   90.00
#
_symmetry.space_group_name_H-M   'P 1'
#
loop_
_entity.id
_entity.type
_entity.pdbx_description
1 polymer ?
#
loop_
_entity_poly.entity_id
_entity_poly.type
_entity_poly.pdbx_seq_one_letter_code
_entity_poly.pdbx_strand_id
1 'polypeptide(L)'
;MSGLILNEGVESYMNDLLPKRDAVLSEMEKLAKRRDIPIIGPACARVLYLMAKLTRARRVFEMGSAIGYSTIWLARAVGPQGRVYYTDGYASNARTAREFLTRAGVERRVDVLVGDALKLLEQTPGKFDIIFIDVDKHQYPESLRRALPRLRSGGLIITDNVLWSGKVTRRAHDETTRGIQEFNRAIYASNKLFPIIVPLRDGVAICQKL
;
A
#
# COMPACT_ATOMS: atom_id res chain seq x y z
N MET A 1 11.13 25.13 -1.50
CA MET A 1 11.84 23.94 -0.99
C MET A 1 10.84 22.82 -1.01
N SER A 2 11.00 21.87 -1.94
CA SER A 2 10.17 20.66 -1.97
C SER A 2 10.38 19.91 -0.67
N GLY A 3 9.31 19.59 0.03
CA GLY A 3 9.38 18.92 1.34
C GLY A 3 9.72 17.44 1.18
N LEU A 4 10.94 17.15 0.73
CA LEU A 4 11.48 15.80 0.75
C LEU A 4 11.79 15.43 2.21
N ILE A 5 11.25 14.30 2.61
CA ILE A 5 11.45 13.73 3.95
C ILE A 5 12.88 13.23 4.10
N LEU A 6 13.47 12.73 3.01
CA LEU A 6 14.86 12.39 2.87
C LEU A 6 15.58 13.42 1.99
N ASN A 7 16.89 13.58 2.21
CA ASN A 7 17.75 14.32 1.29
C ASN A 7 17.70 13.66 -0.10
N GLU A 8 17.55 14.48 -1.16
CA GLU A 8 17.45 14.00 -2.56
C GLU A 8 18.60 13.06 -2.95
N GLY A 9 19.82 13.38 -2.53
CA GLY A 9 20.98 12.54 -2.79
C GLY A 9 20.90 11.17 -2.11
N VAL A 10 20.36 11.11 -0.90
CA VAL A 10 20.16 9.83 -0.19
C VAL A 10 19.06 9.00 -0.87
N GLU A 11 17.97 9.63 -1.27
CA GLU A 11 16.90 8.93 -1.97
C GLU A 11 17.36 8.39 -3.33
N SER A 12 18.10 9.20 -4.11
CA SER A 12 18.71 8.75 -5.38
C SER A 12 19.66 7.58 -5.15
N TYR A 13 20.58 7.71 -4.20
CA TYR A 13 21.51 6.64 -3.86
C TYR A 13 20.80 5.32 -3.50
N MET A 14 19.77 5.38 -2.66
CA MET A 14 18.98 4.20 -2.29
C MET A 14 18.29 3.58 -3.51
N ASN A 15 17.74 4.39 -4.41
CA ASN A 15 17.09 3.92 -5.63
C ASN A 15 18.09 3.29 -6.62
N ASP A 16 19.32 3.83 -6.71
CA ASP A 16 20.37 3.31 -7.58
C ASP A 16 20.90 1.96 -7.11
N LEU A 17 20.84 1.69 -5.78
CA LEU A 17 21.19 0.37 -5.22
C LEU A 17 20.13 -0.70 -5.50
N LEU A 18 18.92 -0.33 -5.92
CA LEU A 18 17.87 -1.32 -6.14
C LEU A 18 18.20 -2.21 -7.35
N PRO A 19 18.07 -3.54 -7.22
CA PRO A 19 18.20 -4.43 -8.36
C PRO A 19 17.25 -4.05 -9.49
N LYS A 20 17.67 -4.28 -10.73
CA LYS A 20 16.81 -4.08 -11.90
C LYS A 20 15.51 -4.88 -11.73
N ARG A 21 14.39 -4.21 -11.98
CA ARG A 21 13.08 -4.86 -12.05
C ARG A 21 12.98 -5.66 -13.33
N ASP A 22 12.14 -6.69 -13.32
CA ASP A 22 11.81 -7.41 -14.54
C ASP A 22 11.09 -6.51 -15.58
N ALA A 23 10.91 -7.06 -16.78
CA ALA A 23 10.35 -6.29 -17.91
C ALA A 23 8.94 -5.74 -17.59
N VAL A 24 8.10 -6.51 -16.88
CA VAL A 24 6.72 -6.12 -16.55
C VAL A 24 6.71 -4.94 -15.59
N LEU A 25 7.42 -5.04 -14.47
CA LEU A 25 7.49 -3.96 -13.49
C LEU A 25 8.15 -2.70 -14.08
N SER A 26 9.22 -2.86 -14.88
CA SER A 26 9.88 -1.73 -15.55
C SER A 26 8.96 -1.03 -16.54
N GLU A 27 8.09 -1.76 -17.25
CA GLU A 27 7.11 -1.18 -18.16
C GLU A 27 6.01 -0.43 -17.39
N MET A 28 5.54 -1.00 -16.26
CA MET A 28 4.57 -0.34 -15.38
C MET A 28 5.12 0.98 -14.82
N GLU A 29 6.40 1.01 -14.39
CA GLU A 29 7.06 2.24 -13.93
C GLU A 29 7.12 3.31 -15.04
N LYS A 30 7.47 2.91 -16.27
CA LYS A 30 7.47 3.80 -17.43
C LYS A 30 6.05 4.31 -17.78
N LEU A 31 5.06 3.41 -17.73
CA LEU A 31 3.67 3.78 -17.98
C LEU A 31 3.17 4.76 -16.92
N ALA A 32 3.43 4.49 -15.65
CA ALA A 32 3.06 5.33 -14.53
C ALA A 32 3.65 6.74 -14.68
N LYS A 33 4.94 6.84 -14.98
CA LYS A 33 5.62 8.13 -15.24
C LYS A 33 5.02 8.88 -16.44
N ARG A 34 4.72 8.17 -17.53
CA ARG A 34 4.18 8.79 -18.76
C ARG A 34 2.74 9.29 -18.61
N ARG A 35 1.92 8.61 -17.81
CA ARG A 35 0.49 8.90 -17.63
C ARG A 35 0.16 9.52 -16.28
N ASP A 36 1.16 9.86 -15.50
CA ASP A 36 1.01 10.40 -14.13
C ASP A 36 0.12 9.52 -13.23
N ILE A 37 0.31 8.20 -13.34
CA ILE A 37 -0.42 7.24 -12.49
C ILE A 37 0.36 7.08 -11.19
N PRO A 38 -0.27 7.31 -10.02
CA PRO A 38 0.40 7.12 -8.75
C PRO A 38 0.68 5.64 -8.50
N ILE A 39 1.96 5.29 -8.33
CA ILE A 39 2.41 3.98 -7.85
C ILE A 39 3.37 4.15 -6.69
N ILE A 40 3.41 3.18 -5.80
CA ILE A 40 4.25 3.24 -4.59
C ILE A 40 5.77 3.24 -4.86
N GLY A 41 6.16 2.96 -6.10
CA GLY A 41 7.56 2.84 -6.48
C GLY A 41 8.29 1.62 -5.91
N PRO A 42 9.50 1.33 -6.42
CA PRO A 42 10.20 0.07 -6.14
C PRO A 42 10.69 -0.06 -4.70
N ALA A 43 11.10 1.02 -4.04
CA ALA A 43 11.59 0.97 -2.67
C ALA A 43 10.47 0.57 -1.68
N CYS A 44 9.30 1.23 -1.73
CA CYS A 44 8.15 0.88 -0.88
C CYS A 44 7.59 -0.51 -1.23
N ALA A 45 7.56 -0.87 -2.52
CA ALA A 45 7.10 -2.19 -2.94
C ALA A 45 7.97 -3.33 -2.36
N ARG A 46 9.29 -3.10 -2.20
CA ARG A 46 10.18 -4.04 -1.52
C ARG A 46 9.90 -4.15 -0.03
N VAL A 47 9.49 -3.07 0.63
CA VAL A 47 9.03 -3.13 2.03
C VAL A 47 7.78 -4.00 2.11
N LEU A 48 6.78 -3.81 1.25
CA LEU A 48 5.59 -4.66 1.21
C LEU A 48 5.94 -6.13 1.01
N TYR A 49 6.81 -6.42 0.03
CA TYR A 49 7.27 -7.78 -0.23
C TYR A 49 7.94 -8.39 1.00
N LEU A 50 8.89 -7.67 1.62
CA LEU A 50 9.63 -8.14 2.78
C LEU A 50 8.69 -8.40 3.97
N MET A 51 7.77 -7.47 4.26
CA MET A 51 6.80 -7.63 5.34
C MET A 51 5.89 -8.83 5.11
N ALA A 52 5.43 -9.05 3.88
CA ALA A 52 4.62 -10.21 3.53
C ALA A 52 5.40 -11.53 3.70
N LYS A 53 6.70 -11.54 3.36
CA LYS A 53 7.56 -12.72 3.58
C LYS A 53 7.82 -12.99 5.06
N LEU A 54 8.16 -11.97 5.84
CA LEU A 54 8.48 -12.10 7.26
C LEU A 54 7.27 -12.58 8.08
N THR A 55 6.08 -12.09 7.75
CA THR A 55 4.83 -12.49 8.41
C THR A 55 4.23 -13.78 7.84
N ARG A 56 4.87 -14.38 6.83
CA ARG A 56 4.36 -15.55 6.08
C ARG A 56 2.92 -15.33 5.62
N ALA A 57 2.64 -14.10 5.16
CA ALA A 57 1.30 -13.70 4.77
C ALA A 57 0.77 -14.59 3.63
N ARG A 58 -0.49 -15.00 3.75
CA ARG A 58 -1.23 -15.75 2.73
C ARG A 58 -2.45 -15.00 2.23
N ARG A 59 -3.02 -14.10 3.04
CA ARG A 59 -4.21 -13.32 2.69
C ARG A 59 -3.90 -11.84 2.87
N VAL A 60 -3.85 -11.12 1.77
CA VAL A 60 -3.58 -9.69 1.73
C VAL A 60 -4.76 -8.96 1.12
N PHE A 61 -5.23 -7.91 1.76
CA PHE A 61 -6.23 -7.01 1.21
C PHE A 61 -5.57 -5.66 0.89
N GLU A 62 -5.71 -5.21 -0.35
CA GLU A 62 -5.11 -3.98 -0.83
C GLU A 62 -6.22 -2.97 -1.14
N MET A 63 -6.20 -1.85 -0.43
CA MET A 63 -7.15 -0.76 -0.55
C MET A 63 -6.53 0.34 -1.41
N GLY A 64 -6.97 0.46 -2.67
CA GLY A 64 -6.38 1.37 -3.67
C GLY A 64 -5.16 0.75 -4.36
N SER A 65 -5.39 0.07 -5.47
CA SER A 65 -4.35 -0.71 -6.16
C SER A 65 -3.92 -0.12 -7.51
N ALA A 66 -4.62 0.90 -7.99
CA ALA A 66 -4.38 1.53 -9.30
C ALA A 66 -4.16 0.49 -10.42
N ILE A 67 -3.03 0.53 -11.12
CA ILE A 67 -2.71 -0.42 -12.18
C ILE A 67 -2.09 -1.74 -11.69
N GLY A 68 -2.06 -2.00 -10.36
CA GLY A 68 -1.64 -3.28 -9.78
C GLY A 68 -0.14 -3.45 -9.55
N TYR A 69 0.64 -2.36 -9.46
CA TYR A 69 2.08 -2.44 -9.24
C TYR A 69 2.43 -3.09 -7.89
N SER A 70 1.89 -2.59 -6.80
CA SER A 70 1.98 -3.15 -5.44
C SER A 70 1.39 -4.55 -5.37
N THR A 71 0.27 -4.78 -6.07
CA THR A 71 -0.40 -6.09 -6.15
C THR A 71 0.53 -7.19 -6.68
N ILE A 72 1.33 -6.91 -7.72
CA ILE A 72 2.31 -7.89 -8.25
C ILE A 72 3.34 -8.27 -7.19
N TRP A 73 3.88 -7.29 -6.46
CA TRP A 73 4.85 -7.55 -5.39
C TRP A 73 4.25 -8.38 -4.26
N LEU A 74 3.05 -8.03 -3.83
CA LEU A 74 2.31 -8.77 -2.81
C LEU A 74 1.98 -10.19 -3.28
N ALA A 75 1.49 -10.37 -4.51
CA ALA A 75 1.15 -11.68 -5.06
C ALA A 75 2.37 -12.61 -5.21
N ARG A 76 3.55 -12.04 -5.51
CA ARG A 76 4.81 -12.78 -5.50
C ARG A 76 5.23 -13.18 -4.09
N ALA A 77 5.01 -12.30 -3.11
CA ALA A 77 5.40 -12.53 -1.73
C ALA A 77 4.56 -13.62 -1.04
N VAL A 78 3.24 -13.60 -1.23
CA VAL A 78 2.33 -14.59 -0.61
C VAL A 78 2.48 -16.01 -1.18
N GLY A 79 3.10 -16.13 -2.35
CA GLY A 79 3.37 -17.42 -2.99
C GLY A 79 2.15 -18.10 -3.62
N PRO A 80 2.29 -19.35 -4.11
CA PRO A 80 1.27 -19.99 -4.95
C PRO A 80 -0.04 -20.32 -4.23
N GLN A 81 -0.01 -20.48 -2.92
CA GLN A 81 -1.19 -20.76 -2.09
C GLN A 81 -1.80 -19.51 -1.46
N GLY A 82 -1.18 -18.35 -1.68
CA GLY A 82 -1.65 -17.08 -1.14
C GLY A 82 -2.66 -16.40 -2.06
N ARG A 83 -3.37 -15.42 -1.49
CA ARG A 83 -4.39 -14.63 -2.18
C ARG A 83 -4.22 -13.15 -1.85
N VAL A 84 -4.23 -12.33 -2.88
CA VAL A 84 -4.28 -10.86 -2.78
C VAL A 84 -5.61 -10.39 -3.31
N TYR A 85 -6.31 -9.59 -2.55
CA TYR A 85 -7.54 -8.92 -2.94
C TYR A 85 -7.19 -7.52 -3.38
N TYR A 86 -7.08 -7.32 -4.68
CA TYR A 86 -6.92 -6.03 -5.33
C TYR A 86 -8.22 -5.25 -5.24
N THR A 87 -8.19 -3.97 -4.90
CA THR A 87 -9.37 -3.11 -5.00
C THR A 87 -9.04 -1.77 -5.64
N ASP A 88 -9.90 -1.30 -6.55
CA ASP A 88 -9.83 0.03 -7.16
C ASP A 88 -11.22 0.48 -7.60
N GLY A 89 -11.50 1.77 -7.49
CA GLY A 89 -12.79 2.35 -7.88
C GLY A 89 -13.02 2.40 -9.40
N TYR A 90 -11.94 2.33 -10.19
CA TYR A 90 -12.00 2.51 -11.64
C TYR A 90 -11.83 1.19 -12.41
N ALA A 91 -12.85 0.80 -13.18
CA ALA A 91 -12.79 -0.39 -14.02
C ALA A 91 -11.67 -0.32 -15.08
N SER A 92 -11.26 0.88 -15.50
CA SER A 92 -10.11 1.07 -16.40
C SER A 92 -8.79 0.64 -15.77
N ASN A 93 -8.57 0.99 -14.50
CA ASN A 93 -7.40 0.56 -13.74
C ASN A 93 -7.38 -0.97 -13.61
N ALA A 94 -8.52 -1.55 -13.25
CA ALA A 94 -8.67 -3.00 -13.10
C ALA A 94 -8.38 -3.76 -14.41
N ARG A 95 -8.78 -3.22 -15.58
CA ARG A 95 -8.42 -3.82 -16.88
C ARG A 95 -6.92 -3.81 -17.10
N THR A 96 -6.29 -2.66 -16.93
CA THR A 96 -4.83 -2.52 -17.05
C THR A 96 -4.09 -3.41 -16.05
N ALA A 97 -4.57 -3.48 -14.80
CA ALA A 97 -4.01 -4.35 -13.79
C ALA A 97 -4.08 -5.83 -14.21
N ARG A 98 -5.21 -6.32 -14.73
CA ARG A 98 -5.35 -7.72 -15.19
C ARG A 98 -4.34 -8.08 -16.26
N GLU A 99 -4.09 -7.19 -17.23
CA GLU A 99 -3.09 -7.40 -18.29
C GLU A 99 -1.68 -7.57 -17.69
N PHE A 100 -1.29 -6.70 -16.76
CA PHE A 100 0.00 -6.80 -16.10
C PHE A 100 0.10 -8.00 -15.15
N LEU A 101 -0.95 -8.35 -14.41
CA LEU A 101 -1.00 -9.52 -13.54
C LEU A 101 -0.81 -10.81 -14.31
N THR A 102 -1.46 -10.94 -15.48
CA THR A 102 -1.28 -12.10 -16.38
C THR A 102 0.14 -12.18 -16.90
N ARG A 103 0.69 -11.08 -17.41
CA ARG A 103 2.06 -11.01 -17.91
C ARG A 103 3.11 -11.26 -16.82
N ALA A 104 2.82 -10.89 -15.58
CA ALA A 104 3.66 -11.19 -14.42
C ALA A 104 3.50 -12.63 -13.90
N GLY A 105 2.56 -13.42 -14.43
CA GLY A 105 2.28 -14.80 -14.03
C GLY A 105 1.71 -14.93 -12.60
N VAL A 106 0.98 -13.91 -12.15
CA VAL A 106 0.42 -13.88 -10.78
C VAL A 106 -1.10 -13.80 -10.73
N GLU A 107 -1.79 -13.75 -11.87
CA GLU A 107 -3.24 -13.56 -11.98
C GLU A 107 -4.05 -14.56 -11.15
N ARG A 108 -3.57 -15.81 -11.04
CA ARG A 108 -4.24 -16.86 -10.25
C ARG A 108 -4.20 -16.62 -8.75
N ARG A 109 -3.39 -15.67 -8.29
CA ARG A 109 -3.23 -15.31 -6.86
C ARG A 109 -3.96 -14.04 -6.50
N VAL A 110 -4.65 -13.40 -7.47
CA VAL A 110 -5.26 -12.09 -7.28
C VAL A 110 -6.74 -12.13 -7.61
N ASP A 111 -7.56 -11.73 -6.65
CA ASP A 111 -8.98 -11.45 -6.86
C ASP A 111 -9.13 -9.95 -7.14
N VAL A 112 -9.48 -9.61 -8.39
CA VAL A 112 -9.63 -8.21 -8.82
C VAL A 112 -11.07 -7.76 -8.59
N LEU A 113 -11.25 -6.91 -7.59
CA LEU A 113 -12.52 -6.35 -7.14
C LEU A 113 -12.60 -4.87 -7.55
N VAL A 114 -13.65 -4.46 -8.24
CA VAL A 114 -13.87 -3.07 -8.67
C VAL A 114 -14.95 -2.44 -7.80
N GLY A 115 -14.62 -1.32 -7.15
CA GLY A 115 -15.55 -0.60 -6.30
C GLY A 115 -14.88 0.09 -5.11
N ASP A 116 -15.68 0.57 -4.19
CA ASP A 116 -15.25 1.20 -2.95
C ASP A 116 -14.52 0.18 -2.06
N ALA A 117 -13.24 0.44 -1.78
CA ALA A 117 -12.38 -0.46 -1.02
C ALA A 117 -12.89 -0.73 0.41
N LEU A 118 -13.54 0.25 1.05
CA LEU A 118 -14.12 0.11 2.39
C LEU A 118 -15.29 -0.87 2.38
N LYS A 119 -16.17 -0.76 1.39
CA LYS A 119 -17.31 -1.68 1.22
C LYS A 119 -16.84 -3.09 0.83
N LEU A 120 -15.88 -3.16 -0.09
CA LEU A 120 -15.31 -4.44 -0.53
C LEU A 120 -14.59 -5.17 0.60
N LEU A 121 -13.91 -4.44 1.51
CA LEU A 121 -13.31 -5.04 2.70
C LEU A 121 -14.37 -5.69 3.60
N GLU A 122 -15.52 -5.06 3.80
CA GLU A 122 -16.62 -5.61 4.61
C GLU A 122 -17.24 -6.85 3.97
N GLN A 123 -17.38 -6.85 2.65
CA GLN A 123 -17.99 -7.95 1.89
C GLN A 123 -17.06 -9.16 1.72
N THR A 124 -15.74 -8.98 1.81
CA THR A 124 -14.78 -10.06 1.63
C THR A 124 -14.65 -10.87 2.91
N PRO A 125 -14.98 -12.17 2.96
CA PRO A 125 -15.03 -12.93 4.20
C PRO A 125 -13.64 -13.19 4.81
N GLY A 126 -13.63 -13.44 6.12
CA GLY A 126 -12.44 -13.87 6.87
C GLY A 126 -11.53 -12.70 7.31
N LYS A 127 -10.39 -13.06 7.94
CA LYS A 127 -9.36 -12.12 8.38
C LYS A 127 -8.18 -12.14 7.40
N PHE A 128 -7.39 -11.08 7.45
CA PHE A 128 -6.21 -10.88 6.62
C PHE A 128 -4.93 -10.92 7.45
N ASP A 129 -3.84 -11.33 6.82
CA ASP A 129 -2.49 -11.25 7.37
C ASP A 129 -1.94 -9.84 7.23
N ILE A 130 -2.24 -9.20 6.09
CA ILE A 130 -1.86 -7.81 5.80
C ILE A 130 -3.06 -7.10 5.19
N ILE A 131 -3.28 -5.86 5.63
CA ILE A 131 -4.14 -4.90 4.94
C ILE A 131 -3.24 -3.72 4.55
N PHE A 132 -3.11 -3.48 3.24
CA PHE A 132 -2.36 -2.35 2.70
C PHE A 132 -3.34 -1.22 2.34
N ILE A 133 -3.11 -0.02 2.86
CA ILE A 133 -4.00 1.14 2.71
C ILE A 133 -3.27 2.18 1.85
N ASP A 134 -3.80 2.46 0.66
CA ASP A 134 -3.36 3.51 -0.26
C ASP A 134 -4.53 4.11 -1.05
N VAL A 135 -5.63 4.35 -0.36
CA VAL A 135 -6.82 5.05 -0.86
C VAL A 135 -6.66 6.57 -0.77
N ASP A 136 -7.70 7.34 -1.06
CA ASP A 136 -7.74 8.78 -0.80
C ASP A 136 -7.49 9.08 0.67
N LYS A 137 -6.60 10.02 0.93
CA LYS A 137 -6.01 10.23 2.27
C LYS A 137 -7.03 10.69 3.32
N HIS A 138 -8.11 11.34 2.93
CA HIS A 138 -9.22 11.67 3.83
C HIS A 138 -9.94 10.42 4.37
N GLN A 139 -9.84 9.28 3.68
CA GLN A 139 -10.43 8.01 4.08
C GLN A 139 -9.56 7.21 5.07
N TYR A 140 -8.33 7.63 5.37
CA TYR A 140 -7.40 6.86 6.21
C TYR A 140 -7.94 6.53 7.61
N PRO A 141 -8.57 7.47 8.35
CA PRO A 141 -9.13 7.15 9.67
C PRO A 141 -10.21 6.06 9.60
N GLU A 142 -11.09 6.15 8.61
CA GLU A 142 -12.15 5.17 8.40
C GLU A 142 -11.59 3.83 7.93
N SER A 143 -10.57 3.85 7.07
CA SER A 143 -9.85 2.65 6.63
C SER A 143 -9.24 1.91 7.82
N LEU A 144 -8.60 2.61 8.75
CA LEU A 144 -8.06 2.01 9.96
C LEU A 144 -9.17 1.37 10.82
N ARG A 145 -10.27 2.09 11.02
CA ARG A 145 -11.41 1.63 11.83
C ARG A 145 -11.99 0.33 11.29
N ARG A 146 -12.12 0.20 9.96
CA ARG A 146 -12.67 -1.00 9.30
C ARG A 146 -11.63 -2.11 9.13
N ALA A 147 -10.36 -1.76 8.93
CA ALA A 147 -9.28 -2.73 8.74
C ALA A 147 -8.90 -3.47 10.04
N LEU A 148 -8.83 -2.77 11.16
CA LEU A 148 -8.36 -3.33 12.43
C LEU A 148 -9.13 -4.59 12.89
N PRO A 149 -10.48 -4.65 12.86
CA PRO A 149 -11.21 -5.85 13.22
C PRO A 149 -11.04 -6.98 12.20
N ARG A 150 -10.69 -6.66 10.94
CA ARG A 150 -10.49 -7.61 9.85
C ARG A 150 -9.06 -8.17 9.78
N LEU A 151 -8.15 -7.64 10.59
CA LEU A 151 -6.77 -8.12 10.71
C LEU A 151 -6.70 -9.23 11.76
N ARG A 152 -5.93 -10.30 11.52
CA ARG A 152 -5.63 -11.30 12.56
C ARG A 152 -4.67 -10.73 13.61
N SER A 153 -4.57 -11.33 14.77
CA SER A 153 -3.49 -11.04 15.72
C SER A 153 -2.12 -11.34 15.10
N GLY A 154 -1.14 -10.47 15.32
CA GLY A 154 0.17 -10.51 14.68
C GLY A 154 0.17 -10.09 13.20
N GLY A 155 -0.99 -9.76 12.61
CA GLY A 155 -1.10 -9.23 11.24
C GLY A 155 -0.65 -7.77 11.15
N LEU A 156 -0.48 -7.27 9.92
CA LEU A 156 0.01 -5.92 9.67
C LEU A 156 -1.01 -5.04 8.94
N ILE A 157 -1.19 -3.81 9.42
CA ILE A 157 -1.68 -2.71 8.60
C ILE A 157 -0.45 -1.96 8.09
N ILE A 158 -0.36 -1.78 6.77
CA ILE A 158 0.70 -0.99 6.13
C ILE A 158 0.02 0.14 5.36
N THR A 159 0.50 1.37 5.53
CA THR A 159 -0.14 2.55 4.92
C THR A 159 0.92 3.44 4.29
N ASP A 160 0.74 3.80 3.01
CA ASP A 160 1.66 4.71 2.29
C ASP A 160 1.31 6.19 2.55
N ASN A 161 2.23 7.09 2.25
CA ASN A 161 2.10 8.56 2.27
C ASN A 161 1.70 9.17 3.63
N VAL A 162 2.09 8.56 4.74
CA VAL A 162 1.69 9.02 6.08
C VAL A 162 2.44 10.27 6.57
N LEU A 163 3.47 10.72 5.86
CA LEU A 163 4.18 11.97 6.16
C LEU A 163 3.80 13.12 5.22
N TRP A 164 3.15 12.84 4.10
CA TRP A 164 2.48 13.77 3.20
C TRP A 164 3.36 14.98 2.83
N SER A 165 4.56 14.72 2.33
CA SER A 165 5.58 15.73 1.98
C SER A 165 5.84 16.74 3.10
N GLY A 166 5.79 16.26 4.36
CA GLY A 166 5.98 17.09 5.55
C GLY A 166 4.78 17.95 5.94
N LYS A 167 3.67 17.96 5.19
CA LYS A 167 2.48 18.75 5.52
C LYS A 167 1.86 18.37 6.86
N VAL A 168 2.07 17.13 7.32
CA VAL A 168 1.60 16.66 8.64
C VAL A 168 2.19 17.44 9.84
N THR A 169 3.29 18.17 9.65
CA THR A 169 3.92 18.99 10.70
C THR A 169 3.27 20.34 10.90
N ARG A 170 2.33 20.72 10.02
CA ARG A 170 1.67 22.01 10.03
C ARG A 170 0.20 21.86 10.38
N ARG A 171 -0.47 23.00 10.72
CA ARG A 171 -1.93 23.01 10.86
C ARG A 171 -2.58 22.56 9.54
N ALA A 172 -3.47 21.57 9.61
CA ALA A 172 -4.18 21.09 8.43
C ALA A 172 -5.18 22.14 7.93
N HIS A 173 -5.10 22.49 6.65
CA HIS A 173 -6.02 23.39 5.96
C HIS A 173 -6.93 22.64 4.98
N ASP A 174 -6.67 21.36 4.72
CA ASP A 174 -7.42 20.51 3.81
C ASP A 174 -7.78 19.17 4.48
N GLU A 175 -8.80 18.49 3.95
CA GLU A 175 -9.30 17.22 4.49
C GLU A 175 -8.28 16.10 4.37
N THR A 176 -7.48 16.11 3.32
CA THR A 176 -6.43 15.12 3.06
C THR A 176 -5.37 15.14 4.16
N THR A 177 -4.79 16.32 4.43
CA THR A 177 -3.80 16.48 5.50
C THR A 177 -4.39 16.15 6.88
N ARG A 178 -5.65 16.56 7.13
CA ARG A 178 -6.36 16.25 8.37
C ARG A 178 -6.54 14.74 8.54
N GLY A 179 -6.99 14.04 7.50
CA GLY A 179 -7.18 12.59 7.54
C GLY A 179 -5.89 11.84 7.87
N ILE A 180 -4.75 12.23 7.27
CA ILE A 180 -3.46 11.62 7.60
C ILE A 180 -3.04 11.92 9.05
N GLN A 181 -3.20 13.17 9.52
CA GLN A 181 -2.87 13.51 10.91
C GLN A 181 -3.72 12.75 11.91
N GLU A 182 -5.02 12.59 11.65
CA GLU A 182 -5.94 11.80 12.47
C GLU A 182 -5.54 10.33 12.48
N PHE A 183 -5.26 9.76 11.31
CA PHE A 183 -4.76 8.39 11.19
C PHE A 183 -3.48 8.18 11.99
N ASN A 184 -2.48 9.05 11.82
CA ASN A 184 -1.21 8.94 12.53
C ASN A 184 -1.39 8.99 14.06
N ARG A 185 -2.24 9.89 14.57
CA ARG A 185 -2.56 9.94 16.00
C ARG A 185 -3.29 8.65 16.45
N ALA A 186 -4.23 8.16 15.65
CA ALA A 186 -5.02 6.98 15.98
C ALA A 186 -4.18 5.71 16.09
N ILE A 187 -3.22 5.49 15.19
CA ILE A 187 -2.35 4.31 15.26
C ILE A 187 -1.45 4.34 16.51
N TYR A 188 -0.92 5.51 16.91
CA TYR A 188 -0.08 5.63 18.11
C TYR A 188 -0.89 5.65 19.42
N ALA A 189 -2.15 6.09 19.40
CA ALA A 189 -3.03 6.06 20.55
C ALA A 189 -3.67 4.67 20.80
N SER A 190 -3.56 3.75 19.85
CA SER A 190 -4.19 2.44 19.92
C SER A 190 -3.42 1.48 20.83
N ASN A 191 -4.07 0.92 21.84
CA ASN A 191 -3.52 -0.17 22.64
C ASN A 191 -3.58 -1.55 21.95
N LYS A 192 -4.08 -1.61 20.73
CA LYS A 192 -4.21 -2.83 19.92
C LYS A 192 -3.16 -2.91 18.81
N LEU A 193 -2.33 -1.88 18.66
CA LEU A 193 -1.35 -1.78 17.59
C LEU A 193 0.04 -1.47 18.16
N PHE A 194 1.06 -2.03 17.53
CA PHE A 194 2.45 -1.61 17.66
C PHE A 194 2.86 -0.90 16.37
N PRO A 195 2.78 0.44 16.30
CA PRO A 195 3.03 1.21 15.10
C PRO A 195 4.49 1.66 14.99
N ILE A 196 4.99 1.78 13.75
CA ILE A 196 6.18 2.53 13.39
C ILE A 196 5.93 3.29 12.10
N ILE A 197 6.46 4.50 11.98
CA ILE A 197 6.53 5.23 10.71
C ILE A 197 7.97 5.19 10.21
N VAL A 198 8.16 4.61 9.02
CA VAL A 198 9.44 4.56 8.32
C VAL A 198 9.46 5.73 7.33
N PRO A 199 10.44 6.66 7.42
CA PRO A 199 10.52 7.83 6.54
C PRO A 199 11.09 7.46 5.16
N LEU A 200 10.45 6.54 4.46
CA LEU A 200 10.78 6.13 3.11
C LEU A 200 9.80 6.81 2.14
N ARG A 201 10.32 7.48 1.10
CA ARG A 201 9.51 8.34 0.21
C ARG A 201 8.68 9.35 1.02
N ASP A 202 7.38 9.19 0.98
CA ASP A 202 6.40 10.04 1.67
C ASP A 202 5.89 9.42 2.99
N GLY A 203 6.68 8.52 3.56
CA GLY A 203 6.43 7.84 4.82
C GLY A 203 5.52 6.62 4.71
N VAL A 204 5.99 5.51 5.27
CA VAL A 204 5.24 4.25 5.34
C VAL A 204 4.97 3.92 6.80
N ALA A 205 3.70 3.85 7.21
CA ALA A 205 3.33 3.31 8.51
C ALA A 205 3.23 1.79 8.43
N ILE A 206 3.83 1.11 9.41
CA ILE A 206 3.73 -0.34 9.60
C ILE A 206 3.22 -0.57 11.02
N CYS A 207 2.04 -1.17 11.15
CA CYS A 207 1.37 -1.36 12.43
C CYS A 207 1.06 -2.84 12.63
N GLN A 208 1.70 -3.47 13.61
CA GLN A 208 1.37 -4.84 13.97
C GLN A 208 0.20 -4.86 14.94
N LYS A 209 -0.80 -5.72 14.68
CA LYS A 209 -1.88 -5.98 15.64
C LYS A 209 -1.38 -6.86 16.77
N LEU A 210 -1.55 -6.38 17.98
CA LEU A 210 -1.23 -7.08 19.24
C LEU A 210 -2.23 -8.21 19.54
#